data_fe53802245703b56716457cb5805438b
#
_entry.id   fe53802245703b56716457cb5805438b
#
_cell.length_a   1.000
_cell.length_b   1.000
_cell.length_c   1.000
_cell.angle_alpha   90.00
_cell.angle_beta   90.00
_cell.angle_gamma   90.00
#
_symmetry.space_group_name_H-M   'P 1'
#
loop_
_entity.id
_entity.type
_entity.pdbx_description
1 polymer ?
#
loop_
_entity_poly.entity_id
_entity_poly.type
_entity_poly.pdbx_seq_one_letter_code
_entity_poly.pdbx_strand_id
1 'polypeptide(L)'
;KRKSNGSLENLPNTHVDTGMGFERLAMALQGKQSNYDTDVFTPLIDKVCSITGFQYGKDEKIDIALRVVSDHVRAIAFAVADGQLPSNNGAGYVIRRILRRAVRYGFTFLNVKGPFMYQLVEVLVNQMGGFFPEIKKQKTLVEKVIQEEEQSFMRTLENGLKRIDDIMNASKETVVDGAQAFELYDTFGFPIDLTALILSENGKEVDMEGFDVEMKKQKERARAASVVESEDWVNLFETETVFLGYDQLTADIKISQYRKVTVSYTHLTLPTSDLV
;
A
#
# COMPACT_ATOMS: atom_id res chain seq x y z
N LYS A 1 -14.28 32.06 18.16
CA LYS A 1 -14.29 32.41 19.61
C LYS A 1 -15.40 33.43 19.86
N ARG A 2 -16.25 33.16 20.90
CA ARG A 2 -17.28 34.13 21.30
C ARG A 2 -16.69 35.10 22.33
N LYS A 3 -16.82 36.38 22.07
CA LYS A 3 -16.39 37.46 22.98
C LYS A 3 -17.44 37.74 24.06
N SER A 4 -17.05 38.45 25.11
CA SER A 4 -17.97 38.84 26.21
C SER A 4 -19.16 39.69 25.76
N ASN A 5 -19.00 40.46 24.66
CA ASN A 5 -20.06 41.23 24.05
C ASN A 5 -20.99 40.43 23.11
N GLY A 6 -20.83 39.10 23.03
CA GLY A 6 -21.61 38.19 22.19
C GLY A 6 -21.17 38.09 20.73
N SER A 7 -20.25 38.93 20.27
CA SER A 7 -19.72 38.86 18.88
C SER A 7 -18.83 37.61 18.69
N LEU A 8 -18.78 37.14 17.43
CA LEU A 8 -17.93 36.03 17.03
C LEU A 8 -16.64 36.56 16.40
N GLU A 9 -15.54 35.97 16.76
CA GLU A 9 -14.22 36.20 16.17
C GLU A 9 -13.69 34.89 15.65
N ASN A 10 -13.10 34.88 14.46
CA ASN A 10 -12.45 33.70 13.90
C ASN A 10 -11.26 33.27 14.78
N LEU A 11 -11.07 31.97 14.90
CA LEU A 11 -9.87 31.42 15.52
C LEU A 11 -8.69 31.60 14.55
N PRO A 12 -7.46 31.80 15.09
CA PRO A 12 -6.27 31.91 14.24
C PRO A 12 -6.02 30.63 13.42
N ASN A 13 -6.39 29.49 13.95
CA ASN A 13 -6.34 28.21 13.28
C ASN A 13 -7.74 27.58 13.20
N THR A 14 -8.02 26.84 12.15
CA THR A 14 -9.22 26.00 12.04
C THR A 14 -9.04 24.71 12.81
N HIS A 15 -10.09 24.31 13.55
CA HIS A 15 -10.09 23.10 14.35
C HIS A 15 -11.28 22.24 13.95
N VAL A 16 -11.06 20.92 13.93
CA VAL A 16 -12.14 19.93 13.79
C VAL A 16 -12.55 19.47 15.18
N ASP A 17 -13.82 19.64 15.51
CA ASP A 17 -14.38 19.24 16.80
C ASP A 17 -15.08 17.90 16.70
N THR A 18 -15.89 17.71 15.65
CA THR A 18 -16.69 16.49 15.47
C THR A 18 -16.47 15.91 14.07
N GLY A 19 -16.37 14.59 14.00
CA GLY A 19 -16.31 13.84 12.75
C GLY A 19 -17.39 12.78 12.67
N MET A 20 -17.86 12.48 11.46
CA MET A 20 -18.87 11.44 11.20
C MET A 20 -18.45 10.60 10.00
N GLY A 21 -18.76 9.29 10.04
CA GLY A 21 -18.54 8.41 8.89
C GLY A 21 -19.39 8.83 7.70
N PHE A 22 -18.74 9.30 6.64
CA PHE A 22 -19.40 9.79 5.43
C PHE A 22 -20.35 8.75 4.83
N GLU A 23 -19.88 7.52 4.66
CA GLU A 23 -20.64 6.43 4.06
C GLU A 23 -21.84 6.04 4.92
N ARG A 24 -21.70 6.06 6.24
CA ARG A 24 -22.80 5.77 7.17
C ARG A 24 -23.87 6.87 7.14
N LEU A 25 -23.45 8.12 7.03
CA LEU A 25 -24.37 9.25 6.90
C LEU A 25 -25.11 9.16 5.56
N ALA A 26 -24.40 8.92 4.45
CA ALA A 26 -25.00 8.73 3.13
C ALA A 26 -26.01 7.58 3.13
N MET A 27 -25.68 6.45 3.77
CA MET A 27 -26.57 5.30 3.92
C MET A 27 -27.86 5.68 4.64
N ALA A 28 -27.76 6.38 5.76
CA ALA A 28 -28.94 6.81 6.53
C ALA A 28 -29.81 7.80 5.75
N LEU A 29 -29.21 8.79 5.08
CA LEU A 29 -29.93 9.79 4.28
C LEU A 29 -30.63 9.17 3.05
N GLN A 30 -30.03 8.14 2.44
CA GLN A 30 -30.59 7.42 1.29
C GLN A 30 -31.55 6.29 1.69
N GLY A 31 -31.78 6.08 2.99
CA GLY A 31 -32.66 5.01 3.48
C GLY A 31 -32.18 3.59 3.14
N LYS A 32 -30.85 3.40 2.98
CA LYS A 32 -30.25 2.11 2.64
C LYS A 32 -29.90 1.31 3.89
N GLN A 33 -29.78 -0.01 3.74
CA GLN A 33 -29.39 -0.93 4.83
C GLN A 33 -27.89 -1.26 4.81
N SER A 34 -27.20 -0.97 3.70
CA SER A 34 -25.77 -1.16 3.54
C SER A 34 -25.13 0.08 2.93
N ASN A 35 -23.92 0.42 3.39
CA ASN A 35 -23.11 1.48 2.79
C ASN A 35 -22.88 1.23 1.30
N TYR A 36 -22.73 -0.05 0.92
CA TYR A 36 -22.45 -0.47 -0.46
C TYR A 36 -23.61 -0.29 -1.42
N ASP A 37 -24.85 -0.09 -0.91
CA ASP A 37 -26.04 0.13 -1.70
C ASP A 37 -26.31 1.63 -1.96
N THR A 38 -25.39 2.49 -1.51
CA THR A 38 -25.45 3.93 -1.73
C THR A 38 -24.80 4.32 -3.06
N ASP A 39 -25.09 5.52 -3.53
CA ASP A 39 -24.46 6.13 -4.70
C ASP A 39 -22.94 6.35 -4.54
N VAL A 40 -22.41 6.21 -3.32
CA VAL A 40 -20.98 6.24 -3.03
C VAL A 40 -20.26 5.02 -3.59
N PHE A 41 -20.91 3.83 -3.57
CA PHE A 41 -20.28 2.56 -3.97
C PHE A 41 -20.88 1.95 -5.22
N THR A 42 -22.18 2.13 -5.49
CA THR A 42 -22.86 1.48 -6.62
C THR A 42 -22.17 1.73 -7.97
N PRO A 43 -21.66 2.94 -8.32
CA PRO A 43 -20.97 3.12 -9.60
C PRO A 43 -19.67 2.30 -9.73
N LEU A 44 -18.94 2.12 -8.63
CA LEU A 44 -17.74 1.29 -8.62
C LEU A 44 -18.09 -0.19 -8.73
N ILE A 45 -19.09 -0.65 -7.96
CA ILE A 45 -19.60 -2.04 -8.02
C ILE A 45 -20.09 -2.36 -9.44
N ASP A 46 -20.88 -1.48 -10.05
CA ASP A 46 -21.38 -1.65 -11.41
C ASP A 46 -20.25 -1.75 -12.43
N LYS A 47 -19.20 -0.94 -12.25
CA LYS A 47 -18.00 -1.02 -13.10
C LYS A 47 -17.29 -2.35 -12.94
N VAL A 48 -17.12 -2.85 -11.71
CA VAL A 48 -16.52 -4.19 -11.48
C VAL A 48 -17.41 -5.27 -12.11
N CYS A 49 -18.72 -5.20 -11.94
CA CYS A 49 -19.67 -6.10 -12.58
C CYS A 49 -19.52 -6.08 -14.11
N SER A 50 -19.38 -4.90 -14.72
CA SER A 50 -19.20 -4.78 -16.18
C SER A 50 -17.89 -5.38 -16.68
N ILE A 51 -16.82 -5.35 -15.87
CA ILE A 51 -15.52 -5.94 -16.22
C ILE A 51 -15.56 -7.47 -16.07
N THR A 52 -16.20 -7.96 -15.03
CA THR A 52 -16.13 -9.38 -14.63
C THR A 52 -17.30 -10.23 -15.15
N GLY A 53 -18.40 -9.58 -15.54
CA GLY A 53 -19.63 -10.26 -15.97
C GLY A 53 -20.52 -10.76 -14.81
N PHE A 54 -20.10 -10.57 -13.56
CA PHE A 54 -20.92 -10.93 -12.40
C PHE A 54 -22.00 -9.88 -12.12
N GLN A 55 -23.00 -10.27 -11.33
CA GLN A 55 -24.11 -9.40 -10.91
C GLN A 55 -24.12 -9.28 -9.39
N TYR A 56 -24.20 -8.05 -8.90
CA TYR A 56 -24.36 -7.77 -7.48
C TYR A 56 -25.74 -8.20 -6.96
N GLY A 57 -25.80 -8.74 -5.74
CA GLY A 57 -27.05 -9.19 -5.09
C GLY A 57 -27.50 -10.59 -5.48
N LYS A 58 -26.64 -11.42 -6.11
CA LYS A 58 -26.98 -12.79 -6.53
C LYS A 58 -26.27 -13.88 -5.74
N ASP A 59 -25.07 -13.63 -5.29
CA ASP A 59 -24.24 -14.58 -4.54
C ASP A 59 -23.44 -13.82 -3.48
N GLU A 60 -23.52 -14.28 -2.23
CA GLU A 60 -22.91 -13.59 -1.10
C GLU A 60 -21.38 -13.48 -1.22
N LYS A 61 -20.70 -14.52 -1.71
CA LYS A 61 -19.23 -14.50 -1.86
C LYS A 61 -18.80 -13.54 -2.96
N ILE A 62 -19.54 -13.50 -4.04
CA ILE A 62 -19.33 -12.55 -5.14
C ILE A 62 -19.59 -11.12 -4.65
N ASP A 63 -20.68 -10.91 -3.92
CA ASP A 63 -21.04 -9.60 -3.37
C ASP A 63 -19.96 -9.08 -2.41
N ILE A 64 -19.41 -9.94 -1.54
CA ILE A 64 -18.28 -9.60 -0.68
C ILE A 64 -17.08 -9.17 -1.53
N ALA A 65 -16.74 -9.92 -2.58
CA ALA A 65 -15.61 -9.60 -3.44
C ALA A 65 -15.80 -8.25 -4.17
N LEU A 66 -16.98 -8.01 -4.71
CA LEU A 66 -17.35 -6.75 -5.35
C LEU A 66 -17.24 -5.56 -4.38
N ARG A 67 -17.70 -5.71 -3.15
CA ARG A 67 -17.60 -4.70 -2.08
C ARG A 67 -16.15 -4.45 -1.68
N VAL A 68 -15.36 -5.52 -1.46
CA VAL A 68 -13.93 -5.40 -1.09
C VAL A 68 -13.15 -4.64 -2.16
N VAL A 69 -13.31 -5.00 -3.43
CA VAL A 69 -12.62 -4.32 -4.53
C VAL A 69 -13.01 -2.84 -4.60
N SER A 70 -14.31 -2.53 -4.52
CA SER A 70 -14.81 -1.16 -4.61
C SER A 70 -14.39 -0.28 -3.42
N ASP A 71 -14.37 -0.83 -2.21
CA ASP A 71 -13.92 -0.14 -1.01
C ASP A 71 -12.42 0.13 -1.05
N HIS A 72 -11.65 -0.89 -1.39
CA HIS A 72 -10.19 -0.83 -1.35
C HIS A 72 -9.63 0.09 -2.42
N VAL A 73 -10.18 0.10 -3.63
CA VAL A 73 -9.72 1.02 -4.68
C VAL A 73 -9.88 2.49 -4.27
N ARG A 74 -10.95 2.85 -3.55
CA ARG A 74 -11.13 4.20 -3.02
C ARG A 74 -10.01 4.56 -2.04
N ALA A 75 -9.78 3.70 -1.04
CA ALA A 75 -8.74 3.92 -0.04
C ALA A 75 -7.35 4.08 -0.68
N ILE A 76 -7.01 3.20 -1.63
CA ILE A 76 -5.73 3.21 -2.34
C ILE A 76 -5.60 4.46 -3.20
N ALA A 77 -6.62 4.80 -3.98
CA ALA A 77 -6.57 5.92 -4.91
C ALA A 77 -6.38 7.26 -4.21
N PHE A 78 -7.09 7.50 -3.10
CA PHE A 78 -6.91 8.71 -2.30
C PHE A 78 -5.53 8.74 -1.61
N ALA A 79 -5.07 7.63 -1.04
CA ALA A 79 -3.76 7.57 -0.42
C ALA A 79 -2.62 7.85 -1.43
N VAL A 80 -2.71 7.28 -2.64
CA VAL A 80 -1.72 7.53 -3.70
C VAL A 80 -1.81 8.97 -4.20
N ALA A 81 -3.01 9.54 -4.35
CA ALA A 81 -3.19 10.94 -4.73
C ALA A 81 -2.59 11.91 -3.71
N ASP A 82 -2.59 11.54 -2.43
CA ASP A 82 -1.94 12.28 -1.33
C ASP A 82 -0.42 11.99 -1.20
N GLY A 83 0.16 11.24 -2.14
CA GLY A 83 1.59 10.96 -2.20
C GLY A 83 2.05 9.72 -1.41
N GLN A 84 1.14 8.93 -0.84
CA GLN A 84 1.47 7.69 -0.14
C GLN A 84 1.55 6.52 -1.12
N LEU A 85 2.74 6.20 -1.59
CA LEU A 85 2.95 5.08 -2.53
C LEU A 85 3.04 3.73 -1.81
N PRO A 86 2.58 2.63 -2.45
CA PRO A 86 2.79 1.28 -1.95
C PRO A 86 4.28 0.98 -1.73
N SER A 87 4.62 0.42 -0.58
CA SER A 87 6.02 0.09 -0.24
C SER A 87 6.11 -1.15 0.66
N ASN A 88 7.33 -1.53 1.06
CA ASN A 88 7.58 -2.68 1.95
C ASN A 88 7.52 -2.33 3.44
N ASN A 89 7.41 -1.05 3.79
CA ASN A 89 7.42 -0.58 5.18
C ASN A 89 6.50 0.63 5.39
N GLY A 90 6.29 0.99 6.65
CA GLY A 90 5.54 2.18 7.05
C GLY A 90 4.11 2.22 6.48
N ALA A 91 3.62 3.42 6.18
CA ALA A 91 2.28 3.64 5.63
C ALA A 91 2.09 2.99 4.25
N GLY A 92 3.11 3.00 3.41
CA GLY A 92 3.06 2.37 2.08
C GLY A 92 2.87 0.86 2.13
N TYR A 93 3.34 0.17 3.19
CA TYR A 93 3.07 -1.24 3.40
C TYR A 93 1.57 -1.50 3.62
N VAL A 94 0.89 -0.65 4.38
CA VAL A 94 -0.56 -0.77 4.61
C VAL A 94 -1.32 -0.63 3.29
N ILE A 95 -0.95 0.33 2.44
CA ILE A 95 -1.57 0.53 1.13
C ILE A 95 -1.35 -0.68 0.23
N ARG A 96 -0.12 -1.19 0.16
CA ARG A 96 0.22 -2.40 -0.60
C ARG A 96 -0.58 -3.61 -0.12
N ARG A 97 -0.74 -3.78 1.18
CA ARG A 97 -1.52 -4.85 1.79
C ARG A 97 -3.00 -4.79 1.40
N ILE A 98 -3.61 -3.61 1.46
CA ILE A 98 -5.00 -3.38 1.05
C ILE A 98 -5.16 -3.70 -0.44
N LEU A 99 -4.23 -3.25 -1.29
CA LEU A 99 -4.25 -3.52 -2.72
C LEU A 99 -4.17 -5.02 -3.01
N ARG A 100 -3.19 -5.72 -2.44
CA ARG A 100 -3.02 -7.17 -2.65
C ARG A 100 -4.23 -7.97 -2.17
N ARG A 101 -4.88 -7.54 -1.09
CA ARG A 101 -6.14 -8.14 -0.64
C ARG A 101 -7.22 -8.03 -1.72
N ALA A 102 -7.43 -6.85 -2.28
CA ALA A 102 -8.41 -6.64 -3.33
C ALA A 102 -8.10 -7.43 -4.61
N VAL A 103 -6.83 -7.47 -5.02
CA VAL A 103 -6.38 -8.28 -6.18
C VAL A 103 -6.68 -9.76 -5.95
N ARG A 104 -6.40 -10.30 -4.77
CA ARG A 104 -6.73 -11.69 -4.42
C ARG A 104 -8.23 -11.95 -4.51
N TYR A 105 -9.09 -11.05 -4.01
CA TYR A 105 -10.53 -11.20 -4.12
C TYR A 105 -11.00 -11.19 -5.59
N GLY A 106 -10.46 -10.30 -6.41
CA GLY A 106 -10.70 -10.25 -7.85
C GLY A 106 -10.30 -11.57 -8.56
N PHE A 107 -9.12 -12.08 -8.25
CA PHE A 107 -8.60 -13.31 -8.83
C PHE A 107 -9.40 -14.54 -8.40
N THR A 108 -9.65 -14.70 -7.09
CA THR A 108 -10.23 -15.91 -6.51
C THR A 108 -11.75 -16.01 -6.76
N PHE A 109 -12.48 -14.91 -6.60
CA PHE A 109 -13.94 -14.93 -6.61
C PHE A 109 -14.54 -14.32 -7.86
N LEU A 110 -13.87 -13.36 -8.50
CA LEU A 110 -14.37 -12.70 -9.71
C LEU A 110 -13.70 -13.19 -11.00
N ASN A 111 -12.87 -14.23 -10.90
CA ASN A 111 -12.19 -14.88 -12.02
C ASN A 111 -11.36 -13.93 -12.91
N VAL A 112 -10.84 -12.84 -12.34
CA VAL A 112 -10.04 -11.88 -13.07
C VAL A 112 -8.61 -12.41 -13.25
N LYS A 113 -8.08 -12.41 -14.47
CA LYS A 113 -6.76 -12.98 -14.81
C LYS A 113 -5.69 -11.93 -15.15
N GLY A 114 -6.03 -10.65 -15.11
CA GLY A 114 -5.13 -9.54 -15.38
C GLY A 114 -5.47 -8.29 -14.58
N PRO A 115 -4.63 -7.25 -14.60
CA PRO A 115 -4.90 -5.98 -13.91
C PRO A 115 -6.24 -5.38 -14.35
N PHE A 116 -7.05 -4.93 -13.41
CA PHE A 116 -8.37 -4.39 -13.68
C PHE A 116 -8.78 -3.23 -12.78
N MET A 117 -8.26 -3.18 -11.55
CA MET A 117 -8.65 -2.17 -10.56
C MET A 117 -8.30 -0.74 -11.00
N TYR A 118 -7.23 -0.57 -11.77
CA TYR A 118 -6.85 0.74 -12.31
C TYR A 118 -7.99 1.36 -13.14
N GLN A 119 -8.84 0.54 -13.79
CA GLN A 119 -9.97 1.02 -14.59
C GLN A 119 -11.11 1.64 -13.74
N LEU A 120 -11.10 1.38 -12.43
CA LEU A 120 -12.07 1.94 -11.49
C LEU A 120 -11.72 3.38 -11.10
N VAL A 121 -10.48 3.79 -11.29
CA VAL A 121 -10.02 5.15 -10.96
C VAL A 121 -10.77 6.21 -11.76
N GLU A 122 -11.07 5.96 -13.02
CA GLU A 122 -11.91 6.83 -13.86
C GLU A 122 -13.28 7.08 -13.23
N VAL A 123 -13.94 6.02 -12.77
CA VAL A 123 -15.27 6.11 -12.12
C VAL A 123 -15.17 6.96 -10.86
N LEU A 124 -14.13 6.73 -10.05
CA LEU A 124 -13.90 7.47 -8.82
C LEU A 124 -13.61 8.96 -9.08
N VAL A 125 -12.81 9.26 -10.10
CA VAL A 125 -12.53 10.65 -10.52
C VAL A 125 -13.80 11.36 -11.00
N ASN A 126 -14.64 10.69 -11.77
CA ASN A 126 -15.90 11.27 -12.25
C ASN A 126 -16.87 11.52 -11.10
N GLN A 127 -16.89 10.65 -10.09
CA GLN A 127 -17.77 10.76 -8.93
C GLN A 127 -17.30 11.78 -7.91
N MET A 128 -16.01 11.79 -7.58
CA MET A 128 -15.46 12.56 -6.45
C MET A 128 -14.52 13.70 -6.86
N GLY A 129 -13.99 13.69 -8.08
CA GLY A 129 -12.98 14.67 -8.52
C GLY A 129 -13.43 16.12 -8.59
N GLY A 130 -14.75 16.38 -8.49
CA GLY A 130 -15.30 17.73 -8.34
C GLY A 130 -15.08 18.31 -6.95
N PHE A 131 -15.11 17.47 -5.91
CA PHE A 131 -14.90 17.82 -4.50
C PHE A 131 -13.45 17.63 -4.07
N PHE A 132 -12.76 16.67 -4.67
CA PHE A 132 -11.37 16.30 -4.38
C PHE A 132 -10.52 16.45 -5.65
N PRO A 133 -10.11 17.67 -5.99
CA PRO A 133 -9.38 17.92 -7.25
C PRO A 133 -8.04 17.24 -7.36
N GLU A 134 -7.41 16.86 -6.25
CA GLU A 134 -6.16 16.13 -6.16
C GLU A 134 -6.25 14.76 -6.84
N ILE A 135 -7.35 14.01 -6.66
CA ILE A 135 -7.51 12.70 -7.31
C ILE A 135 -7.63 12.84 -8.83
N LYS A 136 -8.25 13.95 -9.30
CA LYS A 136 -8.35 14.26 -10.73
C LYS A 136 -6.96 14.63 -11.30
N LYS A 137 -6.20 15.45 -10.58
CA LYS A 137 -4.85 15.89 -11.00
C LYS A 137 -3.88 14.71 -11.07
N GLN A 138 -3.98 13.76 -10.13
CA GLN A 138 -3.09 12.61 -10.01
C GLN A 138 -3.64 11.35 -10.70
N LYS A 139 -4.75 11.42 -11.43
CA LYS A 139 -5.42 10.26 -12.06
C LYS A 139 -4.44 9.30 -12.74
N THR A 140 -3.62 9.81 -13.65
CA THR A 140 -2.67 8.99 -14.43
C THR A 140 -1.63 8.30 -13.53
N LEU A 141 -1.16 8.99 -12.49
CA LEU A 141 -0.24 8.39 -11.51
C LEU A 141 -0.93 7.28 -10.73
N VAL A 142 -2.14 7.53 -10.24
CA VAL A 142 -2.93 6.54 -9.47
C VAL A 142 -3.20 5.30 -10.29
N GLU A 143 -3.67 5.46 -11.54
CA GLU A 143 -3.91 4.35 -12.48
C GLU A 143 -2.66 3.52 -12.70
N LYS A 144 -1.53 4.17 -12.97
CA LYS A 144 -0.24 3.51 -13.23
C LYS A 144 0.27 2.75 -12.01
N VAL A 145 0.24 3.36 -10.83
CA VAL A 145 0.68 2.73 -9.57
C VAL A 145 -0.16 1.50 -9.26
N ILE A 146 -1.49 1.61 -9.37
CA ILE A 146 -2.38 0.47 -9.14
C ILE A 146 -2.09 -0.64 -10.15
N GLN A 147 -2.01 -0.31 -11.44
CA GLN A 147 -1.78 -1.29 -12.50
C GLN A 147 -0.45 -2.04 -12.33
N GLU A 148 0.62 -1.35 -12.01
CA GLU A 148 1.95 -1.95 -11.81
C GLU A 148 1.98 -2.87 -10.58
N GLU A 149 1.38 -2.45 -9.46
CA GLU A 149 1.29 -3.29 -8.25
C GLU A 149 0.39 -4.52 -8.48
N GLU A 150 -0.74 -4.39 -9.18
CA GLU A 150 -1.59 -5.51 -9.59
C GLU A 150 -0.79 -6.50 -10.43
N GLN A 151 -0.14 -6.03 -11.49
CA GLN A 151 0.62 -6.86 -12.40
C GLN A 151 1.79 -7.56 -11.71
N SER A 152 2.47 -6.84 -10.81
CA SER A 152 3.58 -7.40 -10.03
C SER A 152 3.11 -8.53 -9.11
N PHE A 153 2.00 -8.33 -8.41
CA PHE A 153 1.48 -9.33 -7.48
C PHE A 153 0.85 -10.53 -8.20
N MET A 154 0.12 -10.30 -9.28
CA MET A 154 -0.50 -11.39 -10.05
C MET A 154 0.49 -12.39 -10.62
N ARG A 155 1.75 -11.98 -10.90
CA ARG A 155 2.81 -12.91 -11.34
C ARG A 155 3.13 -14.01 -10.33
N THR A 156 2.98 -13.73 -9.05
CA THR A 156 3.28 -14.68 -7.96
C THR A 156 2.02 -15.23 -7.30
N LEU A 157 0.87 -14.59 -7.49
CA LEU A 157 -0.37 -14.90 -6.80
C LEU A 157 -0.84 -16.35 -7.04
N GLU A 158 -0.87 -16.80 -8.28
CA GLU A 158 -1.33 -18.16 -8.61
C GLU A 158 -0.44 -19.23 -7.98
N ASN A 159 0.87 -19.04 -8.05
CA ASN A 159 1.83 -19.97 -7.46
C ASN A 159 1.76 -19.95 -5.92
N GLY A 160 1.58 -18.77 -5.32
CA GLY A 160 1.40 -18.64 -3.89
C GLY A 160 0.11 -19.30 -3.39
N LEU A 161 -1.00 -19.16 -4.11
CA LEU A 161 -2.25 -19.84 -3.78
C LEU A 161 -2.10 -21.36 -3.87
N LYS A 162 -1.46 -21.89 -4.93
CA LYS A 162 -1.13 -23.31 -5.01
C LYS A 162 -0.28 -23.77 -3.83
N ARG A 163 0.72 -22.98 -3.44
CA ARG A 163 1.57 -23.30 -2.29
C ARG A 163 0.77 -23.34 -0.98
N ILE A 164 -0.19 -22.42 -0.80
CA ILE A 164 -1.09 -22.45 0.36
C ILE A 164 -1.93 -23.74 0.36
N ASP A 165 -2.49 -24.11 -0.79
CA ASP A 165 -3.27 -25.35 -0.93
C ASP A 165 -2.42 -26.57 -0.62
N ASP A 166 -1.17 -26.64 -1.10
CA ASP A 166 -0.24 -27.72 -0.79
C ASP A 166 0.05 -27.82 0.72
N ILE A 167 0.29 -26.69 1.38
CA ILE A 167 0.52 -26.63 2.84
C ILE A 167 -0.72 -27.12 3.59
N MET A 168 -1.92 -26.68 3.19
CA MET A 168 -3.18 -27.08 3.83
C MET A 168 -3.45 -28.58 3.67
N ASN A 169 -3.11 -29.16 2.52
CA ASN A 169 -3.32 -30.57 2.22
C ASN A 169 -2.26 -31.50 2.84
N ALA A 170 -1.04 -31.00 3.04
CA ALA A 170 0.07 -31.78 3.59
C ALA A 170 -0.04 -32.05 5.09
N SER A 171 -0.74 -31.19 5.84
CA SER A 171 -0.87 -31.31 7.30
C SER A 171 -2.34 -31.25 7.72
N LYS A 172 -2.71 -32.17 8.63
CA LYS A 172 -4.02 -32.14 9.33
C LYS A 172 -4.01 -31.20 10.53
N GLU A 173 -2.87 -30.62 10.87
CA GLU A 173 -2.73 -29.69 11.98
C GLU A 173 -3.52 -28.42 11.69
N THR A 174 -4.08 -27.84 12.75
CA THR A 174 -4.84 -26.58 12.68
C THR A 174 -3.94 -25.35 12.60
N VAL A 175 -2.67 -25.50 13.02
CA VAL A 175 -1.69 -24.41 12.99
C VAL A 175 -0.65 -24.68 11.90
N VAL A 176 -0.48 -23.75 11.00
CA VAL A 176 0.53 -23.76 9.93
C VAL A 176 1.83 -23.17 10.49
N ASP A 177 2.93 -23.86 10.26
CA ASP A 177 4.26 -23.45 10.70
C ASP A 177 4.66 -22.05 10.19
N GLY A 178 5.24 -21.26 11.09
CA GLY A 178 5.68 -19.89 10.81
C GLY A 178 6.71 -19.78 9.70
N ALA A 179 7.58 -20.78 9.51
CA ALA A 179 8.53 -20.81 8.41
C ALA A 179 7.83 -20.96 7.03
N GLN A 180 6.76 -21.74 6.96
CA GLN A 180 5.95 -21.87 5.74
C GLN A 180 5.20 -20.56 5.43
N ALA A 181 4.68 -19.90 6.47
CA ALA A 181 4.05 -18.58 6.31
C ALA A 181 5.08 -17.51 5.88
N PHE A 182 6.31 -17.61 6.38
CA PHE A 182 7.41 -16.73 5.98
C PHE A 182 7.84 -16.99 4.51
N GLU A 183 7.88 -18.22 4.05
CA GLU A 183 8.13 -18.56 2.63
C GLU A 183 7.11 -17.87 1.71
N LEU A 184 5.82 -17.88 2.07
CA LEU A 184 4.77 -17.21 1.34
C LEU A 184 4.97 -15.69 1.30
N TYR A 185 5.44 -15.09 2.39
CA TYR A 185 5.76 -13.68 2.47
C TYR A 185 6.99 -13.30 1.63
N ASP A 186 8.10 -13.99 1.80
CA ASP A 186 9.40 -13.63 1.22
C ASP A 186 9.48 -13.97 -0.28
N THR A 187 8.96 -15.14 -0.68
CA THR A 187 9.06 -15.65 -2.06
C THR A 187 7.89 -15.22 -2.94
N PHE A 188 6.67 -15.31 -2.42
CA PHE A 188 5.46 -15.05 -3.20
C PHE A 188 4.85 -13.66 -2.93
N GLY A 189 5.40 -12.93 -1.98
CA GLY A 189 4.95 -11.59 -1.66
C GLY A 189 3.56 -11.54 -1.02
N PHE A 190 3.13 -12.61 -0.36
CA PHE A 190 1.88 -12.61 0.40
C PHE A 190 2.08 -11.88 1.73
N PRO A 191 1.40 -10.76 1.97
CA PRO A 191 1.38 -10.18 3.31
C PRO A 191 0.89 -11.20 4.33
N ILE A 192 1.50 -11.22 5.53
CA ILE A 192 1.17 -12.23 6.55
C ILE A 192 -0.30 -12.24 6.94
N ASP A 193 -0.94 -11.07 6.99
CA ASP A 193 -2.37 -10.96 7.26
C ASP A 193 -3.25 -11.53 6.13
N LEU A 194 -2.78 -11.49 4.89
CA LEU A 194 -3.47 -12.14 3.77
C LEU A 194 -3.33 -13.67 3.88
N THR A 195 -2.16 -14.18 4.21
CA THR A 195 -1.94 -15.60 4.48
C THR A 195 -2.81 -16.07 5.64
N ALA A 196 -2.83 -15.33 6.76
CA ALA A 196 -3.66 -15.64 7.92
C ALA A 196 -5.15 -15.63 7.58
N LEU A 197 -5.61 -14.66 6.76
CA LEU A 197 -6.99 -14.60 6.29
C LEU A 197 -7.38 -15.84 5.47
N ILE A 198 -6.55 -16.24 4.49
CA ILE A 198 -6.82 -17.41 3.65
C ILE A 198 -6.86 -18.69 4.48
N LEU A 199 -5.94 -18.84 5.42
CA LEU A 199 -5.89 -19.99 6.31
C LEU A 199 -7.10 -20.03 7.25
N SER A 200 -7.52 -18.89 7.81
CA SER A 200 -8.69 -18.81 8.68
C SER A 200 -10.00 -19.11 7.94
N GLU A 201 -10.14 -18.73 6.68
CA GLU A 201 -11.26 -19.12 5.81
C GLU A 201 -11.37 -20.66 5.64
N ASN A 202 -10.26 -21.38 5.87
CA ASN A 202 -10.16 -22.84 5.81
C ASN A 202 -10.02 -23.50 7.20
N GLY A 203 -10.32 -22.78 8.28
CA GLY A 203 -10.29 -23.29 9.67
C GLY A 203 -8.88 -23.56 10.20
N LYS A 204 -7.86 -22.90 9.66
CA LYS A 204 -6.48 -23.00 10.10
C LYS A 204 -5.96 -21.66 10.64
N GLU A 205 -4.92 -21.72 11.46
CA GLU A 205 -4.23 -20.56 12.04
C GLU A 205 -2.74 -20.56 11.61
N VAL A 206 -2.06 -19.43 11.83
CA VAL A 206 -0.64 -19.26 11.56
C VAL A 206 0.13 -19.21 12.88
N ASP A 207 1.26 -19.91 12.95
CA ASP A 207 2.26 -19.70 13.99
C ASP A 207 2.97 -18.35 13.77
N MET A 208 2.42 -17.31 14.42
CA MET A 208 2.95 -15.94 14.30
C MET A 208 4.31 -15.78 14.97
N GLU A 209 4.59 -16.51 16.05
CA GLU A 209 5.88 -16.46 16.74
C GLU A 209 7.00 -17.03 15.84
N GLY A 210 6.75 -18.18 15.23
CA GLY A 210 7.67 -18.76 14.25
C GLY A 210 7.88 -17.87 13.03
N PHE A 211 6.84 -17.22 12.53
CA PHE A 211 6.96 -16.23 11.46
C PHE A 211 7.88 -15.06 11.85
N ASP A 212 7.71 -14.49 13.05
CA ASP A 212 8.52 -13.38 13.54
C ASP A 212 9.99 -13.76 13.71
N VAL A 213 10.28 -15.00 14.10
CA VAL A 213 11.65 -15.54 14.18
C VAL A 213 12.29 -15.55 12.80
N GLU A 214 11.62 -16.07 11.77
CA GLU A 214 12.14 -16.08 10.40
C GLU A 214 12.30 -14.67 9.81
N MET A 215 11.36 -13.77 10.08
CA MET A 215 11.45 -12.37 9.70
C MET A 215 12.69 -11.69 10.33
N LYS A 216 12.99 -11.99 11.60
CA LYS A 216 14.17 -11.45 12.27
C LYS A 216 15.47 -11.99 11.63
N LYS A 217 15.53 -13.28 11.35
CA LYS A 217 16.67 -13.90 10.65
C LYS A 217 16.91 -13.26 9.27
N GLN A 218 15.85 -12.98 8.51
CA GLN A 218 15.95 -12.31 7.22
C GLN A 218 16.51 -10.89 7.36
N LYS A 219 16.00 -10.11 8.32
CA LYS A 219 16.50 -8.75 8.59
C LYS A 219 17.97 -8.74 9.02
N GLU A 220 18.39 -9.71 9.83
CA GLU A 220 19.79 -9.87 10.24
C GLU A 220 20.69 -10.23 9.05
N ARG A 221 20.27 -11.15 8.18
CA ARG A 221 20.97 -11.47 6.92
C ARG A 221 21.08 -10.26 6.00
N ALA A 222 20.00 -9.49 5.83
CA ALA A 222 20.01 -8.27 5.01
C ALA A 222 20.95 -7.20 5.59
N ARG A 223 20.98 -7.01 6.92
CA ARG A 223 21.93 -6.11 7.59
C ARG A 223 23.37 -6.57 7.40
N ALA A 224 23.66 -7.85 7.60
CA ALA A 224 24.99 -8.40 7.41
C ALA A 224 25.47 -8.25 5.95
N ALA A 225 24.58 -8.45 4.97
CA ALA A 225 24.87 -8.24 3.55
C ALA A 225 25.06 -6.76 3.18
N SER A 226 24.51 -5.83 3.96
CA SER A 226 24.64 -4.39 3.74
C SER A 226 25.83 -3.76 4.48
N VAL A 227 26.62 -4.54 5.22
CA VAL A 227 27.86 -4.04 5.83
C VAL A 227 28.87 -3.77 4.71
N VAL A 228 29.03 -2.48 4.41
CA VAL A 228 30.00 -2.00 3.43
C VAL A 228 31.31 -1.77 4.15
N GLU A 229 32.37 -2.48 3.77
CA GLU A 229 33.73 -2.19 4.24
C GLU A 229 34.17 -0.83 3.68
N SER A 230 34.38 0.11 4.54
CA SER A 230 34.91 1.43 4.17
C SER A 230 36.26 1.66 4.84
N GLU A 231 37.21 2.16 4.06
CA GLU A 231 38.47 2.63 4.60
C GLU A 231 38.26 3.97 5.36
N ASP A 232 39.24 4.37 6.16
CA ASP A 232 39.23 5.65 6.87
C ASP A 232 39.23 6.84 5.90
N TRP A 233 38.73 7.96 6.39
CA TRP A 233 38.71 9.20 5.62
C TRP A 233 40.13 9.74 5.36
N VAL A 234 40.42 10.01 4.10
CA VAL A 234 41.61 10.73 3.67
C VAL A 234 41.27 12.22 3.58
N ASN A 235 41.74 12.99 4.51
CA ASN A 235 41.57 14.45 4.53
C ASN A 235 42.63 15.11 3.64
N LEU A 236 42.17 15.87 2.65
CA LEU A 236 43.05 16.63 1.76
C LEU A 236 43.39 18.02 2.37
N PHE A 237 42.42 18.63 3.00
CA PHE A 237 42.55 19.88 3.74
C PHE A 237 41.40 20.07 4.72
N GLU A 238 41.61 20.80 5.78
CA GLU A 238 40.58 21.17 6.74
C GLU A 238 39.80 22.39 6.22
N THR A 239 38.46 22.27 6.18
CA THR A 239 37.55 23.36 5.83
C THR A 239 36.18 23.09 6.43
N GLU A 240 35.47 24.17 6.71
CA GLU A 240 34.04 24.07 7.06
C GLU A 240 33.22 23.87 5.78
N THR A 241 32.27 22.95 5.83
CA THR A 241 31.34 22.71 4.74
C THR A 241 30.16 23.65 4.89
N VAL A 242 29.83 24.37 3.81
CA VAL A 242 28.67 25.27 3.76
C VAL A 242 27.65 24.65 2.83
N PHE A 243 26.42 24.45 3.31
CA PHE A 243 25.33 23.97 2.50
C PHE A 243 24.69 25.11 1.70
N LEU A 244 24.63 24.94 0.38
CA LEU A 244 24.12 25.95 -0.56
C LEU A 244 22.81 25.51 -1.26
N GLY A 245 22.34 24.28 -1.02
CA GLY A 245 21.26 23.65 -1.80
C GLY A 245 19.87 24.30 -1.65
N TYR A 246 19.66 25.20 -0.68
CA TYR A 246 18.42 25.98 -0.62
C TYR A 246 18.43 27.21 -1.53
N ASP A 247 19.61 27.73 -1.87
CA ASP A 247 19.75 29.02 -2.57
C ASP A 247 20.16 28.84 -4.04
N GLN A 248 20.85 27.74 -4.36
CA GLN A 248 21.38 27.49 -5.72
C GLN A 248 21.44 25.99 -6.06
N LEU A 249 21.25 25.70 -7.34
CA LEU A 249 21.23 24.32 -7.88
C LEU A 249 22.64 23.88 -8.37
N THR A 250 23.58 24.79 -8.50
CA THR A 250 24.95 24.53 -8.95
C THR A 250 25.94 25.34 -8.11
N ALA A 251 27.09 24.74 -7.81
CA ALA A 251 28.15 25.41 -7.10
C ALA A 251 29.54 24.88 -7.52
N ASP A 252 30.52 25.72 -7.50
CA ASP A 252 31.93 25.29 -7.61
C ASP A 252 32.37 24.69 -6.28
N ILE A 253 32.83 23.44 -6.30
CA ILE A 253 33.23 22.72 -5.10
C ILE A 253 34.68 22.27 -5.17
N LYS A 254 35.28 22.06 -3.98
CA LYS A 254 36.54 21.36 -3.81
C LYS A 254 36.34 20.17 -2.90
N ILE A 255 36.88 19.00 -3.29
CA ILE A 255 36.82 17.80 -2.47
C ILE A 255 37.78 17.98 -1.29
N SER A 256 37.26 18.09 -0.06
CA SER A 256 38.07 18.24 1.15
C SER A 256 38.54 16.91 1.74
N GLN A 257 37.72 15.87 1.55
CA GLN A 257 38.00 14.52 2.04
C GLN A 257 37.38 13.44 1.14
N TYR A 258 37.97 12.28 1.15
CA TYR A 258 37.38 11.09 0.45
C TYR A 258 37.71 9.81 1.23
N ARG A 259 36.93 8.76 0.98
CA ARG A 259 37.24 7.42 1.48
C ARG A 259 36.96 6.38 0.39
N LYS A 260 37.66 5.29 0.45
CA LYS A 260 37.40 4.16 -0.41
C LYS A 260 36.35 3.26 0.25
N VAL A 261 35.37 2.84 -0.56
CA VAL A 261 34.27 1.99 -0.13
C VAL A 261 34.23 0.79 -1.05
N THR A 262 34.28 -0.43 -0.51
CA THR A 262 34.14 -1.65 -1.32
C THR A 262 32.67 -1.92 -1.54
N VAL A 263 32.23 -1.78 -2.80
CA VAL A 263 30.85 -2.04 -3.23
C VAL A 263 30.81 -3.12 -4.31
N SER A 264 29.71 -3.80 -4.44
CA SER A 264 29.52 -4.86 -5.45
C SER A 264 29.27 -4.35 -6.88
N TYR A 265 29.31 -3.05 -7.10
CA TYR A 265 29.14 -2.39 -8.40
C TYR A 265 30.22 -1.33 -8.64
N THR A 266 30.53 -1.08 -9.92
CA THR A 266 31.71 -0.33 -10.35
C THR A 266 31.45 1.12 -10.74
N HIS A 267 30.49 1.84 -10.15
CA HIS A 267 30.34 3.26 -10.40
C HIS A 267 30.52 4.08 -9.14
N LEU A 268 31.18 5.24 -9.29
CA LEU A 268 31.32 6.21 -8.22
C LEU A 268 30.00 7.00 -8.09
N THR A 269 29.36 6.87 -6.94
CA THR A 269 28.35 7.84 -6.53
C THR A 269 29.06 8.88 -5.68
N LEU A 270 29.04 10.13 -6.09
CA LEU A 270 29.30 11.21 -5.15
C LEU A 270 28.23 11.14 -4.08
N PRO A 271 28.55 11.20 -2.78
CA PRO A 271 27.54 11.38 -1.77
C PRO A 271 26.81 12.69 -2.10
N THR A 272 25.63 12.56 -2.72
CA THR A 272 24.67 13.64 -2.70
C THR A 272 24.29 13.75 -1.24
N SER A 273 24.89 14.73 -0.56
CA SER A 273 24.48 15.25 0.73
C SER A 273 23.47 14.36 1.48
N ASP A 274 23.94 13.42 2.27
CA ASP A 274 23.23 13.01 3.48
C ASP A 274 23.23 14.23 4.40
N LEU A 275 22.40 15.16 4.05
CA LEU A 275 22.18 16.39 4.73
C LEU A 275 20.79 16.33 5.28
N VAL A 276 20.77 15.87 6.50
CA VAL A 276 19.75 16.04 7.56
C VAL A 276 18.63 16.90 7.24
#